data_29dee187d9c692807c4a274da2e5ee46
#
_entry.id   29dee187d9c692807c4a274da2e5ee46
#
_cell.length_a   1.000
_cell.length_b   1.000
_cell.length_c   1.000
_cell.angle_alpha   90.00
_cell.angle_beta   90.00
_cell.angle_gamma   90.00
#
_symmetry.space_group_name_H-M   'P 1'
#
loop_
_entity.id
_entity.type
_entity.pdbx_description
1 polymer ?
#
loop_
_entity_poly.entity_id
_entity_poly.type
_entity_poly.pdbx_seq_one_letter_code
_entity_poly.pdbx_strand_id
1 'polypeptide(L)'
;MMTSNEIFILEDDPEVRRALEAMLAKRAYQALFFADGDSLLAAAKQKSPACIILDLQLPGKSGLEVLAELHEAGYPTPVFMMSGHGSIETAVKAAKLGVVQFFEKPFKPNDLIDSIEKALAVEADRRPGRGKSGDVTTCDPPVLESFTPRERQIWERITKGYSSKDIARALGLSPRTVEDHRSNLLRKANVRTTAELLRAALAGFRRPKV
;
A
#
# COMPACT_ATOMS: atom_id res chain seq x y z
N MET A 1 -9.22 -0.47 25.51
CA MET A 1 -9.85 0.29 24.42
C MET A 1 -10.31 -0.72 23.39
N MET A 2 -11.61 -0.76 23.09
CA MET A 2 -12.16 -1.59 22.01
C MET A 2 -11.52 -1.15 20.69
N THR A 3 -11.04 -2.08 19.89
CA THR A 3 -10.60 -1.79 18.52
C THR A 3 -11.79 -1.29 17.74
N SER A 4 -11.69 -0.10 17.17
CA SER A 4 -12.74 0.42 16.29
C SER A 4 -12.98 -0.56 15.14
N ASN A 5 -14.23 -0.89 14.85
CA ASN A 5 -14.60 -1.64 13.65
C ASN A 5 -14.91 -0.69 12.48
N GLU A 6 -14.75 0.62 12.69
CA GLU A 6 -14.98 1.62 11.64
C GLU A 6 -13.81 1.64 10.67
N ILE A 7 -14.11 1.66 9.37
CA ILE A 7 -13.14 1.84 8.29
C ILE A 7 -13.51 3.13 7.55
N PHE A 8 -12.57 4.06 7.47
CA PHE A 8 -12.76 5.28 6.69
C PHE A 8 -12.41 5.04 5.24
N ILE A 9 -13.29 5.47 4.33
CA ILE A 9 -13.13 5.22 2.90
C ILE A 9 -13.34 6.53 2.15
N LEU A 10 -12.32 6.95 1.42
CA LEU A 10 -12.34 8.06 0.50
C LEU A 10 -12.56 7.51 -0.92
N GLU A 11 -13.76 7.67 -1.44
CA GLU A 11 -14.19 7.15 -2.73
C GLU A 11 -15.39 7.97 -3.21
N ASP A 12 -15.40 8.43 -4.45
CA ASP A 12 -16.49 9.25 -5.01
C ASP A 12 -17.50 8.42 -5.83
N ASP A 13 -17.08 7.28 -6.39
CA ASP A 13 -17.94 6.41 -7.19
C ASP A 13 -18.97 5.66 -6.32
N PRO A 14 -20.29 5.90 -6.51
CA PRO A 14 -21.33 5.25 -5.71
C PRO A 14 -21.43 3.73 -5.95
N GLU A 15 -20.96 3.21 -7.09
CA GLU A 15 -20.98 1.77 -7.35
C GLU A 15 -19.86 1.08 -6.58
N VAL A 16 -18.66 1.69 -6.56
CA VAL A 16 -17.54 1.21 -5.79
C VAL A 16 -17.84 1.27 -4.30
N ARG A 17 -18.48 2.35 -3.81
CA ARG A 17 -18.93 2.46 -2.42
C ARG A 17 -19.85 1.32 -2.03
N ARG A 18 -20.90 1.03 -2.81
CA ARG A 18 -21.83 -0.07 -2.55
C ARG A 18 -21.14 -1.42 -2.50
N ALA A 19 -20.19 -1.66 -3.42
CA ALA A 19 -19.43 -2.89 -3.46
C ALA A 19 -18.53 -3.05 -2.21
N LEU A 20 -17.84 -2.00 -1.81
CA LEU A 20 -16.99 -1.98 -0.60
C LEU A 20 -17.83 -2.17 0.68
N GLU A 21 -18.96 -1.47 0.80
CA GLU A 21 -19.87 -1.59 1.93
C GLU A 21 -20.37 -3.02 2.10
N ALA A 22 -20.90 -3.62 1.03
CA ALA A 22 -21.40 -5.00 1.06
C ALA A 22 -20.29 -6.02 1.41
N MET A 23 -19.06 -5.76 0.97
CA MET A 23 -17.91 -6.60 1.24
C MET A 23 -17.48 -6.51 2.71
N LEU A 24 -17.36 -5.29 3.24
CA LEU A 24 -16.89 -5.02 4.61
C LEU A 24 -17.93 -5.46 5.66
N ALA A 25 -19.22 -5.27 5.37
CA ALA A 25 -20.32 -5.71 6.24
C ALA A 25 -20.30 -7.22 6.51
N LYS A 26 -19.87 -8.05 5.54
CA LYS A 26 -19.71 -9.51 5.73
C LYS A 26 -18.68 -9.89 6.80
N ARG A 27 -17.79 -8.98 7.16
CA ARG A 27 -16.72 -9.16 8.15
C ARG A 27 -16.96 -8.29 9.41
N ALA A 28 -18.20 -7.81 9.60
CA ALA A 28 -18.61 -6.96 10.73
C ALA A 28 -17.80 -5.63 10.81
N TYR A 29 -17.26 -5.15 9.72
CA TYR A 29 -16.70 -3.81 9.61
C TYR A 29 -17.78 -2.81 9.23
N GLN A 30 -17.69 -1.61 9.78
CA GLN A 30 -18.55 -0.49 9.47
C GLN A 30 -17.81 0.49 8.56
N ALA A 31 -18.24 0.65 7.31
CA ALA A 31 -17.68 1.60 6.37
C ALA A 31 -18.25 3.00 6.62
N LEU A 32 -17.37 3.99 6.74
CA LEU A 32 -17.72 5.41 6.77
C LEU A 32 -17.11 6.08 5.55
N PHE A 33 -17.97 6.52 4.61
CA PHE A 33 -17.56 7.08 3.33
C PHE A 33 -17.44 8.58 3.38
N PHE A 34 -16.38 9.08 2.72
CA PHE A 34 -16.09 10.49 2.51
C PHE A 34 -16.08 10.78 1.00
N ALA A 35 -16.59 11.94 0.60
CA ALA A 35 -16.61 12.37 -0.79
C ALA A 35 -15.38 13.17 -1.17
N ASP A 36 -14.67 13.75 -0.18
CA ASP A 36 -13.51 14.59 -0.35
C ASP A 36 -12.48 14.37 0.75
N GLY A 37 -11.21 14.72 0.45
CA GLY A 37 -10.09 14.50 1.36
C GLY A 37 -10.15 15.33 2.63
N ASP A 38 -10.68 16.56 2.58
CA ASP A 38 -10.72 17.45 3.73
C ASP A 38 -11.68 16.96 4.80
N SER A 39 -12.84 16.45 4.40
CA SER A 39 -13.81 15.84 5.32
C SER A 39 -13.25 14.57 5.99
N LEU A 40 -12.51 13.74 5.26
CA LEU A 40 -11.83 12.57 5.83
C LEU A 40 -10.77 13.00 6.84
N LEU A 41 -9.92 13.97 6.49
CA LEU A 41 -8.87 14.48 7.38
C LEU A 41 -9.45 15.11 8.64
N ALA A 42 -10.57 15.84 8.53
CA ALA A 42 -11.28 16.40 9.68
C ALA A 42 -11.81 15.30 10.61
N ALA A 43 -12.39 14.23 10.05
CA ALA A 43 -12.85 13.08 10.83
C ALA A 43 -11.70 12.32 11.49
N ALA A 44 -10.58 12.14 10.78
CA ALA A 44 -9.38 11.49 11.29
C ALA A 44 -8.76 12.20 12.50
N LYS A 45 -8.90 13.52 12.61
CA LYS A 45 -8.49 14.28 13.80
C LYS A 45 -9.34 13.99 15.04
N GLN A 46 -10.58 13.53 14.87
CA GLN A 46 -11.52 13.30 15.95
C GLN A 46 -11.63 11.82 16.35
N LYS A 47 -11.42 10.91 15.38
CA LYS A 47 -11.58 9.47 15.55
C LYS A 47 -10.41 8.71 14.94
N SER A 48 -10.07 7.57 15.53
CA SER A 48 -9.10 6.63 14.98
C SER A 48 -9.85 5.39 14.45
N PRO A 49 -10.07 5.27 13.14
CA PRO A 49 -10.66 4.08 12.54
C PRO A 49 -9.71 2.88 12.62
N ALA A 50 -10.20 1.67 12.35
CA ALA A 50 -9.36 0.48 12.24
C ALA A 50 -8.35 0.59 11.10
N CYS A 51 -8.80 1.08 9.95
CA CYS A 51 -7.93 1.42 8.81
C CYS A 51 -8.57 2.50 7.94
N ILE A 52 -7.78 3.05 7.01
CA ILE A 52 -8.23 4.03 6.02
C ILE A 52 -7.99 3.45 4.63
N ILE A 53 -8.97 3.59 3.74
CA ILE A 53 -8.89 3.21 2.33
C ILE A 53 -9.05 4.48 1.50
N LEU A 54 -8.09 4.78 0.64
CA LEU A 54 -8.07 5.97 -0.20
C LEU A 54 -8.13 5.60 -1.67
N ASP A 55 -9.10 6.13 -2.42
CA ASP A 55 -8.95 6.18 -3.87
C ASP A 55 -7.90 7.23 -4.23
N LEU A 56 -7.08 6.90 -5.20
CA LEU A 56 -6.07 7.81 -5.73
C LEU A 56 -6.71 8.95 -6.52
N GLN A 57 -7.71 8.63 -7.35
CA GLN A 57 -8.31 9.54 -8.32
C GLN A 57 -9.63 10.08 -7.79
N LEU A 58 -9.59 11.30 -7.28
CA LEU A 58 -10.75 12.01 -6.73
C LEU A 58 -10.80 13.43 -7.28
N PRO A 59 -11.98 14.02 -7.41
CA PRO A 59 -12.10 15.44 -7.71
C PRO A 59 -11.55 16.26 -6.53
N GLY A 60 -10.68 17.23 -6.83
CA GLY A 60 -10.03 18.08 -5.83
C GLY A 60 -8.74 17.46 -5.27
N LYS A 61 -8.67 17.23 -3.96
CA LYS A 61 -7.50 16.65 -3.29
C LYS A 61 -7.41 15.15 -3.57
N SER A 62 -6.31 14.73 -4.20
CA SER A 62 -6.05 13.32 -4.52
C SER A 62 -5.81 12.47 -3.26
N GLY A 63 -6.05 11.16 -3.34
CA GLY A 63 -5.74 10.25 -2.24
C GLY A 63 -4.26 10.25 -1.84
N LEU A 64 -3.35 10.58 -2.76
CA LEU A 64 -1.92 10.69 -2.44
C LEU A 64 -1.61 11.93 -1.59
N GLU A 65 -2.29 13.05 -1.83
CA GLU A 65 -2.15 14.26 -1.00
C GLU A 65 -2.73 14.03 0.39
N VAL A 66 -3.88 13.34 0.49
CA VAL A 66 -4.46 12.94 1.79
C VAL A 66 -3.51 12.02 2.55
N LEU A 67 -2.90 11.03 1.87
CA LEU A 67 -1.90 10.13 2.46
C LEU A 67 -0.69 10.91 2.99
N ALA A 68 -0.22 11.92 2.24
CA ALA A 68 0.92 12.75 2.65
C ALA A 68 0.60 13.53 3.94
N GLU A 69 -0.58 14.15 4.03
CA GLU A 69 -1.01 14.87 5.23
C GLU A 69 -1.16 13.95 6.45
N LEU A 70 -1.73 12.74 6.26
CA LEU A 70 -1.80 11.74 7.33
C LEU A 70 -0.41 11.30 7.80
N HIS A 71 0.52 11.12 6.86
CA HIS A 71 1.90 10.75 7.17
C HIS A 71 2.65 11.86 7.93
N GLU A 72 2.53 13.12 7.50
CA GLU A 72 3.12 14.30 8.16
C GLU A 72 2.56 14.48 9.58
N ALA A 73 1.27 14.21 9.76
CA ALA A 73 0.62 14.23 11.07
C ALA A 73 1.03 13.05 11.98
N GLY A 74 1.83 12.09 11.48
CA GLY A 74 2.20 10.89 12.23
C GLY A 74 1.02 9.98 12.54
N TYR A 75 0.00 9.94 11.67
CA TYR A 75 -1.24 9.22 11.91
C TYR A 75 -0.99 7.70 11.98
N PRO A 76 -1.35 7.02 13.09
CA PRO A 76 -0.89 5.66 13.37
C PRO A 76 -1.69 4.57 12.63
N THR A 77 -2.86 4.91 12.08
CA THR A 77 -3.77 3.93 11.50
C THR A 77 -3.26 3.40 10.15
N PRO A 78 -3.36 2.10 9.87
CA PRO A 78 -2.99 1.54 8.57
C PRO A 78 -3.76 2.19 7.41
N VAL A 79 -3.06 2.62 6.38
CA VAL A 79 -3.66 3.22 5.18
C VAL A 79 -3.46 2.30 3.98
N PHE A 80 -4.54 2.05 3.26
CA PHE A 80 -4.58 1.33 1.98
C PHE A 80 -4.92 2.31 0.86
N MET A 81 -4.44 2.04 -0.34
CA MET A 81 -4.74 2.87 -1.51
C MET A 81 -5.30 2.05 -2.65
N MET A 82 -6.27 2.59 -3.37
CA MET A 82 -6.88 1.98 -4.55
C MET A 82 -6.68 2.90 -5.75
N SER A 83 -6.59 2.35 -6.97
CA SER A 83 -6.56 3.15 -8.20
C SER A 83 -6.99 2.35 -9.42
N GLY A 84 -7.74 2.97 -10.32
CA GLY A 84 -8.04 2.43 -11.64
C GLY A 84 -6.89 2.54 -12.64
N HIS A 85 -5.98 3.50 -12.43
CA HIS A 85 -4.82 3.75 -13.30
C HIS A 85 -3.63 4.20 -12.45
N GLY A 86 -3.13 3.31 -11.60
CA GLY A 86 -1.95 3.58 -10.80
C GLY A 86 -0.68 3.55 -11.64
N SER A 87 0.02 4.68 -11.76
CA SER A 87 1.38 4.65 -12.29
C SER A 87 2.33 4.05 -11.25
N ILE A 88 3.42 3.44 -11.70
CA ILE A 88 4.47 2.95 -10.80
C ILE A 88 5.02 4.09 -9.94
N GLU A 89 5.12 5.29 -10.51
CA GLU A 89 5.57 6.48 -9.80
C GLU A 89 4.68 6.78 -8.59
N THR A 90 3.37 6.70 -8.78
CA THR A 90 2.39 6.92 -7.69
C THR A 90 2.49 5.83 -6.62
N ALA A 91 2.63 4.56 -7.03
CA ALA A 91 2.80 3.45 -6.09
C ALA A 91 4.10 3.61 -5.27
N VAL A 92 5.18 4.09 -5.89
CA VAL A 92 6.46 4.40 -5.20
C VAL A 92 6.28 5.54 -4.20
N LYS A 93 5.59 6.63 -4.57
CA LYS A 93 5.30 7.73 -3.66
C LYS A 93 4.46 7.28 -2.47
N ALA A 94 3.40 6.51 -2.73
CA ALA A 94 2.56 5.95 -1.69
C ALA A 94 3.33 5.02 -0.74
N ALA A 95 4.22 4.16 -1.27
CA ALA A 95 5.06 3.29 -0.46
C ALA A 95 6.02 4.07 0.46
N LYS A 96 6.62 5.17 -0.03
CA LYS A 96 7.47 6.07 0.78
C LYS A 96 6.69 6.75 1.90
N LEU A 97 5.42 7.04 1.69
CA LEU A 97 4.51 7.61 2.67
C LEU A 97 3.92 6.57 3.63
N GLY A 98 4.32 5.30 3.51
CA GLY A 98 3.95 4.27 4.47
C GLY A 98 2.61 3.59 4.21
N VAL A 99 2.05 3.68 2.99
CA VAL A 99 0.86 2.91 2.63
C VAL A 99 1.08 1.42 2.89
N VAL A 100 0.09 0.74 3.49
CA VAL A 100 0.18 -0.70 3.77
C VAL A 100 0.18 -1.49 2.47
N GLN A 101 -0.74 -1.19 1.57
CA GLN A 101 -0.83 -1.84 0.26
C GLN A 101 -1.54 -0.94 -0.75
N PHE A 102 -1.16 -1.08 -2.01
CA PHE A 102 -1.76 -0.42 -3.15
C PHE A 102 -2.51 -1.46 -3.98
N PHE A 103 -3.79 -1.22 -4.28
CA PHE A 103 -4.65 -2.08 -5.08
C PHE A 103 -4.97 -1.43 -6.42
N GLU A 104 -4.76 -2.16 -7.50
CA GLU A 104 -5.18 -1.73 -8.84
C GLU A 104 -6.60 -2.24 -9.09
N LYS A 105 -7.52 -1.34 -9.43
CA LYS A 105 -8.90 -1.66 -9.80
C LYS A 105 -8.92 -2.23 -11.24
N PRO A 106 -9.65 -3.34 -11.52
CA PRO A 106 -10.46 -4.13 -10.60
C PRO A 106 -9.62 -5.12 -9.78
N PHE A 107 -9.86 -5.20 -8.47
CA PHE A 107 -9.21 -6.14 -7.55
C PHE A 107 -10.22 -7.14 -6.98
N LYS A 108 -9.71 -8.27 -6.49
CA LYS A 108 -10.58 -9.26 -5.83
C LYS A 108 -10.95 -8.79 -4.42
N PRO A 109 -12.23 -8.80 -4.05
CA PRO A 109 -12.69 -8.37 -2.73
C PRO A 109 -11.94 -9.03 -1.56
N ASN A 110 -11.65 -10.33 -1.67
CA ASN A 110 -10.93 -11.07 -0.63
C ASN A 110 -9.49 -10.58 -0.44
N ASP A 111 -8.80 -10.11 -1.50
CA ASP A 111 -7.42 -9.63 -1.37
C ASP A 111 -7.34 -8.37 -0.50
N LEU A 112 -8.33 -7.49 -0.59
CA LEU A 112 -8.44 -6.30 0.25
C LEU A 112 -8.74 -6.67 1.71
N ILE A 113 -9.73 -7.54 1.94
CA ILE A 113 -10.11 -8.01 3.28
C ILE A 113 -8.92 -8.69 3.97
N ASP A 114 -8.27 -9.65 3.31
CA ASP A 114 -7.13 -10.38 3.86
C ASP A 114 -5.99 -9.42 4.25
N SER A 115 -5.80 -8.37 3.45
CA SER A 115 -4.77 -7.36 3.73
C SER A 115 -5.13 -6.47 4.92
N ILE A 116 -6.41 -6.11 5.07
CA ILE A 116 -6.90 -5.36 6.22
C ILE A 116 -6.72 -6.20 7.49
N GLU A 117 -7.20 -7.45 7.51
CA GLU A 117 -7.11 -8.34 8.65
C GLU A 117 -5.65 -8.58 9.09
N LYS A 118 -4.74 -8.77 8.13
CA LYS A 118 -3.30 -8.90 8.42
C LYS A 118 -2.70 -7.63 9.04
N ALA A 119 -3.05 -6.46 8.52
CA ALA A 119 -2.54 -5.20 9.05
C ALA A 119 -3.03 -4.97 10.48
N LEU A 120 -4.31 -5.24 10.75
CA LEU A 120 -4.90 -5.11 12.08
C LEU A 120 -4.32 -6.11 13.09
N ALA A 121 -4.02 -7.33 12.65
CA ALA A 121 -3.36 -8.32 13.50
C ALA A 121 -1.95 -7.85 13.91
N VAL A 122 -1.17 -7.29 12.98
CA VAL A 122 0.16 -6.73 13.27
C VAL A 122 0.08 -5.55 14.25
N GLU A 123 -0.92 -4.67 14.10
CA GLU A 123 -1.12 -3.55 15.04
C GLU A 123 -1.56 -4.03 16.44
N ALA A 124 -2.34 -5.12 16.53
CA ALA A 124 -2.72 -5.71 17.80
C ALA A 124 -1.52 -6.30 18.56
N ASP A 125 -0.55 -6.88 17.84
CA ASP A 125 0.68 -7.45 18.43
C ASP A 125 1.71 -6.37 18.83
N ARG A 126 1.66 -5.17 18.23
CA ARG A 126 2.54 -4.04 18.58
C ARG A 126 2.18 -3.34 19.89
N ARG A 127 1.05 -3.66 20.53
CA ARG A 127 0.65 -3.07 21.81
C ARG A 127 1.58 -3.55 22.93
N PRO A 128 2.09 -2.65 23.82
CA PRO A 128 3.01 -3.03 24.89
C PRO A 128 2.30 -4.00 25.85
N GLY A 129 2.74 -5.27 25.89
CA GLY A 129 2.25 -6.30 26.80
C GLY A 129 2.21 -7.73 26.27
N ARG A 130 2.38 -7.98 24.97
CA ARG A 130 2.50 -9.34 24.43
C ARG A 130 3.71 -9.44 23.49
N GLY A 131 4.85 -9.71 24.08
CA GLY A 131 6.01 -10.10 23.30
C GLY A 131 5.77 -11.45 22.66
N LYS A 132 5.65 -11.45 21.33
CA LYS A 132 6.16 -12.50 20.44
C LYS A 132 6.30 -11.88 19.07
N SER A 133 7.53 -11.83 18.58
CA SER A 133 7.87 -11.50 17.19
C SER A 133 7.07 -12.40 16.25
N GLY A 134 5.98 -11.87 15.70
CA GLY A 134 5.33 -12.45 14.54
C GLY A 134 6.04 -11.92 13.31
N ASP A 135 6.59 -12.80 12.53
CA ASP A 135 7.30 -12.63 11.29
C ASP A 135 6.59 -11.62 10.36
N VAL A 136 6.95 -10.36 10.47
CA VAL A 136 6.85 -9.46 9.32
C VAL A 136 7.87 -10.04 8.36
N THR A 137 7.42 -10.59 7.24
CA THR A 137 8.32 -11.01 6.17
C THR A 137 9.11 -9.77 5.73
N THR A 138 10.12 -9.46 6.50
CA THR A 138 11.19 -8.56 6.11
C THR A 138 11.83 -9.25 4.91
N CYS A 139 11.77 -8.63 3.75
CA CYS A 139 12.71 -8.99 2.71
C CYS A 139 14.09 -8.74 3.30
N ASP A 140 14.72 -9.81 3.79
CA ASP A 140 16.09 -9.74 4.26
C ASP A 140 16.99 -9.11 3.18
N PRO A 141 18.02 -8.35 3.58
CA PRO A 141 19.04 -7.84 2.65
C PRO A 141 19.51 -8.86 1.59
N PRO A 142 19.53 -10.19 1.88
CA PRO A 142 19.89 -11.21 0.90
C PRO A 142 18.99 -11.28 -0.34
N VAL A 143 17.75 -10.78 -0.30
CA VAL A 143 16.88 -10.84 -1.49
C VAL A 143 17.42 -9.99 -2.64
N LEU A 144 18.00 -8.83 -2.35
CA LEU A 144 18.65 -7.99 -3.37
C LEU A 144 19.89 -8.67 -3.97
N GLU A 145 20.56 -9.53 -3.21
CA GLU A 145 21.70 -10.31 -3.69
C GLU A 145 21.26 -11.41 -4.67
N SER A 146 20.03 -11.90 -4.54
CA SER A 146 19.45 -12.90 -5.43
C SER A 146 19.04 -12.37 -6.81
N PHE A 147 19.02 -11.03 -6.97
CA PHE A 147 18.67 -10.40 -8.24
C PHE A 147 19.82 -10.48 -9.23
N THR A 148 19.49 -10.92 -10.44
CA THR A 148 20.45 -10.89 -11.56
C THR A 148 20.86 -9.44 -11.86
N PRO A 149 21.99 -9.20 -12.54
CA PRO A 149 22.41 -7.85 -12.94
C PRO A 149 21.32 -7.09 -13.69
N ARG A 150 20.54 -7.80 -14.52
CA ARG A 150 19.43 -7.20 -15.28
C ARG A 150 18.24 -6.84 -14.40
N GLU A 151 17.88 -7.71 -13.48
CA GLU A 151 16.84 -7.45 -12.50
C GLU A 151 17.21 -6.29 -11.58
N ARG A 152 18.48 -6.15 -11.17
CA ARG A 152 18.95 -4.99 -10.39
C ARG A 152 18.80 -3.68 -11.17
N GLN A 153 19.16 -3.65 -12.46
CA GLN A 153 18.97 -2.48 -13.30
C GLN A 153 17.50 -2.07 -13.44
N ILE A 154 16.61 -3.04 -13.51
CA ILE A 154 15.17 -2.81 -13.58
C ILE A 154 14.67 -2.34 -12.22
N TRP A 155 15.09 -2.99 -11.13
CA TRP A 155 14.76 -2.63 -9.77
C TRP A 155 15.14 -1.18 -9.42
N GLU A 156 16.36 -0.76 -9.73
CA GLU A 156 16.83 0.63 -9.53
C GLU A 156 15.95 1.67 -10.23
N ARG A 157 15.39 1.33 -11.39
CA ARG A 157 14.48 2.22 -12.12
C ARG A 157 13.08 2.21 -11.55
N ILE A 158 12.61 1.06 -11.09
CA ILE A 158 11.34 0.94 -10.37
C ILE A 158 11.38 1.82 -9.11
N THR A 159 12.47 1.78 -8.33
CA THR A 159 12.61 2.60 -7.12
C THR A 159 12.69 4.10 -7.39
N LYS A 160 13.06 4.49 -8.62
CA LYS A 160 13.05 5.88 -9.08
C LYS A 160 11.72 6.29 -9.71
N GLY A 161 10.73 5.39 -9.81
CA GLY A 161 9.39 5.68 -10.32
C GLY A 161 9.23 5.58 -11.85
N TYR A 162 10.19 4.97 -12.57
CA TYR A 162 10.08 4.81 -14.02
C TYR A 162 9.00 3.80 -14.40
N SER A 163 8.19 4.13 -15.42
CA SER A 163 7.22 3.21 -16.00
C SER A 163 7.89 2.04 -16.74
N SER A 164 7.18 0.93 -16.92
CA SER A 164 7.70 -0.20 -17.71
C SER A 164 8.08 0.19 -19.14
N LYS A 165 7.39 1.17 -19.73
CA LYS A 165 7.72 1.72 -21.06
C LYS A 165 9.04 2.50 -21.03
N ASP A 166 9.27 3.31 -20.01
CA ASP A 166 10.50 4.09 -19.87
C ASP A 166 11.70 3.20 -19.54
N ILE A 167 11.49 2.18 -18.68
CA ILE A 167 12.48 1.15 -18.39
C ILE A 167 12.86 0.39 -19.66
N ALA A 168 11.87 -0.02 -20.45
CA ALA A 168 12.07 -0.72 -21.72
C ALA A 168 12.92 0.13 -22.69
N ARG A 169 12.55 1.41 -22.84
CA ARG A 169 13.28 2.36 -23.70
C ARG A 169 14.72 2.56 -23.21
N ALA A 170 14.91 2.77 -21.90
CA ALA A 170 16.23 3.02 -21.32
C ALA A 170 17.16 1.81 -21.35
N LEU A 171 16.62 0.60 -21.38
CA LEU A 171 17.39 -0.64 -21.35
C LEU A 171 17.43 -1.40 -22.69
N GLY A 172 16.80 -0.88 -23.75
CA GLY A 172 16.72 -1.53 -25.05
C GLY A 172 15.91 -2.84 -25.02
N LEU A 173 14.84 -2.88 -24.22
CA LEU A 173 13.96 -4.05 -24.05
C LEU A 173 12.58 -3.78 -24.60
N SER A 174 11.76 -4.84 -24.74
CA SER A 174 10.34 -4.69 -24.91
C SER A 174 9.64 -4.41 -23.55
N PRO A 175 8.50 -3.67 -23.53
CA PRO A 175 7.72 -3.51 -22.30
C PRO A 175 7.32 -4.86 -21.67
N ARG A 176 6.99 -5.86 -22.49
CA ARG A 176 6.67 -7.21 -22.05
C ARG A 176 7.82 -7.88 -21.32
N THR A 177 9.04 -7.75 -21.85
CA THR A 177 10.25 -8.28 -21.19
C THR A 177 10.48 -7.62 -19.82
N VAL A 178 10.18 -6.32 -19.69
CA VAL A 178 10.27 -5.62 -18.40
C VAL A 178 9.24 -6.17 -17.42
N GLU A 179 8.00 -6.44 -17.85
CA GLU A 179 6.96 -7.04 -16.99
C GLU A 179 7.33 -8.47 -16.56
N ASP A 180 7.94 -9.26 -17.43
CA ASP A 180 8.43 -10.61 -17.08
C ASP A 180 9.53 -10.52 -16.00
N HIS A 181 10.46 -9.57 -16.11
CA HIS A 181 11.46 -9.33 -15.07
C HIS A 181 10.84 -8.83 -13.76
N ARG A 182 9.82 -7.97 -13.81
CA ARG A 182 9.08 -7.51 -12.62
C ARG A 182 8.42 -8.67 -11.90
N SER A 183 7.74 -9.55 -12.64
CA SER A 183 7.13 -10.75 -12.08
C SER A 183 8.17 -11.65 -11.41
N ASN A 184 9.36 -11.80 -12.00
CA ASN A 184 10.46 -12.53 -11.41
C ASN A 184 11.01 -11.87 -10.13
N LEU A 185 11.11 -10.53 -10.09
CA LEU A 185 11.50 -9.79 -8.89
C LEU A 185 10.52 -10.04 -7.73
N LEU A 186 9.21 -9.95 -7.99
CA LEU A 186 8.17 -10.21 -6.99
C LEU A 186 8.24 -11.64 -6.47
N ARG A 187 8.40 -12.62 -7.36
CA ARG A 187 8.53 -14.03 -6.99
C ARG A 187 9.78 -14.30 -6.14
N LYS A 188 10.93 -13.74 -6.51
CA LYS A 188 12.19 -13.88 -5.76
C LYS A 188 12.12 -13.24 -4.38
N ALA A 189 11.43 -12.11 -4.27
CA ALA A 189 11.20 -11.41 -3.02
C ALA A 189 10.06 -12.02 -2.18
N ASN A 190 9.38 -13.05 -2.69
CA ASN A 190 8.22 -13.67 -2.06
C ASN A 190 7.13 -12.66 -1.68
N VAL A 191 6.90 -11.67 -2.55
CA VAL A 191 5.87 -10.64 -2.41
C VAL A 191 4.94 -10.64 -3.61
N ARG A 192 3.73 -10.11 -3.44
CA ARG A 192 2.69 -10.15 -4.47
C ARG A 192 2.63 -8.86 -5.31
N THR A 193 3.09 -7.75 -4.75
CA THR A 193 2.98 -6.44 -5.39
C THR A 193 4.30 -5.66 -5.37
N THR A 194 4.45 -4.76 -6.33
CA THR A 194 5.60 -3.83 -6.38
C THR A 194 5.66 -2.94 -5.14
N ALA A 195 4.51 -2.56 -4.58
CA ALA A 195 4.45 -1.77 -3.34
C ALA A 195 4.99 -2.55 -2.14
N GLU A 196 4.66 -3.85 -2.03
CA GLU A 196 5.24 -4.72 -1.00
C GLU A 196 6.76 -4.86 -1.16
N LEU A 197 7.24 -5.05 -2.39
CA LEU A 197 8.66 -5.15 -2.68
C LEU A 197 9.41 -3.86 -2.30
N LEU A 198 8.85 -2.70 -2.66
CA LEU A 198 9.41 -1.40 -2.29
C LEU A 198 9.44 -1.19 -0.78
N ARG A 199 8.37 -1.53 -0.09
CA ARG A 199 8.28 -1.42 1.37
C ARG A 199 9.32 -2.29 2.07
N ALA A 200 9.45 -3.52 1.63
CA ALA A 200 10.43 -4.47 2.16
C ALA A 200 11.87 -3.96 1.96
N ALA A 201 12.17 -3.43 0.77
CA ALA A 201 13.47 -2.83 0.48
C ALA A 201 13.74 -1.58 1.33
N LEU A 202 12.74 -0.72 1.53
CA LEU A 202 12.88 0.49 2.36
C LEU A 202 13.01 0.16 3.86
N ALA A 203 12.37 -0.89 4.36
CA ALA A 203 12.51 -1.36 5.73
C ALA A 203 13.91 -1.89 6.02
N GLY A 204 14.55 -2.57 5.06
CA GLY A 204 15.93 -3.04 5.14
C GLY A 204 16.98 -1.91 5.13
N PHE A 205 16.61 -0.69 4.68
CA PHE A 205 17.48 0.49 4.69
C PHE A 205 17.47 1.30 5.99
N ARG A 206 16.66 0.94 6.99
CA ARG A 206 16.81 1.54 8.31
C ARG A 206 18.11 1.05 8.94
N ARG A 207 19.17 1.87 8.82
CA ARG A 207 20.43 1.67 9.54
C ARG A 207 20.14 1.47 11.03
N PRO A 208 20.76 0.47 11.69
CA PRO A 208 20.77 0.46 13.15
C PRO A 208 21.40 1.77 13.61
N LYS A 209 20.74 2.45 14.53
CA LYS A 209 21.37 3.57 15.24
C LYS A 209 22.54 2.99 16.04
N VAL A 210 23.74 3.45 15.72
CA VAL A 210 24.93 3.33 16.57
C VAL A 210 24.68 4.13 17.84
#